data_11c438e2406c99574a6d379edf89f91d
#
_entry.id   11c438e2406c99574a6d379edf89f91d
#
_cell.length_a   1.000
_cell.length_b   1.000
_cell.length_c   1.000
_cell.angle_alpha   90.00
_cell.angle_beta   90.00
_cell.angle_gamma   90.00
#
_symmetry.space_group_name_H-M   'P 1'
#
loop_
_entity.id
_entity.type
_entity.pdbx_description
1 polymer ?
#
loop_
_entity_poly.entity_id
_entity_poly.type
_entity_poly.pdbx_seq_one_letter_code
_entity_poly.pdbx_strand_id
1 'polypeptide(L)'
;MKIIWILVAYFVGSIPSGFLIFRMGESKDIRRFGSQSTGATNVLRLKGWRYALPVLVIDVLKAALPVWLALRSFPADRRVAFGVALMVVLGHCFPVFIVFKGGKGVSTAMGSYAILATIPFLFSLAVFAGVIAITRYVSLGSLLAALSFPLIVYFDRGDSGLAWLGLAIFAVIVLRHAGNIQRLFKGRERKFGQKTRIEKG
;
A
#
# COMPACT_ATOMS: atom_id res chain seq x y z
N MET A 1 -4.10 21.88 -15.86
CA MET A 1 -3.11 20.78 -15.99
C MET A 1 -2.87 20.02 -14.69
N LYS A 2 -2.60 20.67 -13.54
CA LYS A 2 -2.30 20.00 -12.25
C LYS A 2 -3.39 19.01 -11.79
N ILE A 3 -4.67 19.39 -11.89
CA ILE A 3 -5.82 18.54 -11.51
C ILE A 3 -5.87 17.26 -12.35
N ILE A 4 -5.56 17.35 -13.65
CA ILE A 4 -5.55 16.18 -14.53
C ILE A 4 -4.52 15.12 -14.06
N TRP A 5 -3.33 15.55 -13.64
CA TRP A 5 -2.30 14.66 -13.09
C TRP A 5 -2.81 13.91 -11.85
N ILE A 6 -3.49 14.62 -10.95
CA ILE A 6 -4.06 14.06 -9.73
C ILE A 6 -5.16 13.04 -10.06
N LEU A 7 -6.05 13.34 -11.02
CA LEU A 7 -7.11 12.43 -11.45
C LEU A 7 -6.55 11.19 -12.17
N VAL A 8 -5.60 11.37 -13.08
CA VAL A 8 -4.92 10.25 -13.79
C VAL A 8 -4.23 9.33 -12.78
N ALA A 9 -3.63 9.87 -11.74
CA ALA A 9 -2.99 9.09 -10.68
C ALA A 9 -3.96 8.14 -9.98
N TYR A 10 -5.22 8.53 -9.78
CA TYR A 10 -6.24 7.63 -9.24
C TYR A 10 -6.49 6.43 -10.17
N PHE A 11 -6.61 6.65 -11.48
CA PHE A 11 -6.83 5.56 -12.44
C PHE A 11 -5.61 4.63 -12.51
N VAL A 12 -4.38 5.17 -12.50
CA VAL A 12 -3.15 4.37 -12.42
C VAL A 12 -3.14 3.55 -11.13
N GLY A 13 -3.45 4.15 -9.99
CA GLY A 13 -3.60 3.45 -8.71
C GLY A 13 -4.66 2.34 -8.77
N SER A 14 -5.75 2.57 -9.50
CA SER A 14 -6.87 1.63 -9.65
C SER A 14 -6.53 0.37 -10.44
N ILE A 15 -5.38 0.30 -11.13
CA ILE A 15 -4.94 -0.94 -11.79
C ILE A 15 -4.80 -2.05 -10.75
N PRO A 16 -5.63 -3.11 -10.79
CA PRO A 16 -5.71 -4.11 -9.72
C PRO A 16 -4.72 -5.25 -9.95
N SER A 17 -3.41 -4.97 -9.83
CA SER A 17 -2.30 -5.89 -10.10
C SER A 17 -2.48 -7.27 -9.49
N GLY A 18 -2.80 -7.33 -8.20
CA GLY A 18 -2.96 -8.60 -7.50
C GLY A 18 -4.20 -9.39 -7.93
N PHE A 19 -5.29 -8.71 -8.32
CA PHE A 19 -6.45 -9.37 -8.91
C PHE A 19 -6.12 -9.97 -10.27
N LEU A 20 -5.44 -9.21 -11.13
CA LEU A 20 -5.07 -9.65 -12.48
C LEU A 20 -4.10 -10.83 -12.43
N ILE A 21 -3.00 -10.70 -11.67
CA ILE A 21 -1.98 -11.76 -11.57
C ILE A 21 -2.56 -13.03 -10.94
N PHE A 22 -3.42 -12.90 -9.91
CA PHE A 22 -4.05 -14.06 -9.30
C PHE A 22 -5.00 -14.76 -10.27
N ARG A 23 -5.81 -13.99 -11.02
CA ARG A 23 -6.76 -14.52 -11.99
C ARG A 23 -6.09 -15.24 -13.16
N MET A 24 -4.93 -14.77 -13.62
CA MET A 24 -4.12 -15.45 -14.64
C MET A 24 -3.67 -16.84 -14.22
N GLY A 25 -3.43 -17.04 -12.90
CA GLY A 25 -2.95 -18.31 -12.38
C GLY A 25 -4.05 -19.26 -11.86
N GLU A 26 -5.26 -18.78 -11.58
CA GLU A 26 -6.31 -19.60 -10.91
C GLU A 26 -7.70 -19.50 -11.54
N SER A 27 -7.93 -18.60 -12.48
CA SER A 27 -9.26 -18.30 -13.02
C SER A 27 -10.34 -17.98 -11.96
N LYS A 28 -9.90 -17.67 -10.73
CA LYS A 28 -10.75 -17.40 -9.54
C LYS A 28 -10.56 -15.96 -9.06
N ASP A 29 -11.53 -15.44 -8.30
CA ASP A 29 -11.44 -14.11 -7.70
C ASP A 29 -10.75 -14.17 -6.33
N ILE A 30 -9.57 -13.51 -6.23
CA ILE A 30 -8.77 -13.45 -4.99
C ILE A 30 -9.57 -12.89 -3.79
N ARG A 31 -10.57 -12.03 -4.04
CA ARG A 31 -11.39 -11.40 -3.00
C ARG A 31 -12.32 -12.38 -2.28
N ARG A 32 -12.42 -13.62 -2.73
CA ARG A 32 -13.14 -14.71 -2.07
C ARG A 32 -12.25 -15.51 -1.13
N PHE A 33 -10.92 -15.27 -1.11
CA PHE A 33 -9.97 -16.11 -0.38
C PHE A 33 -9.09 -15.30 0.57
N GLY A 34 -8.63 -15.96 1.62
CA GLY A 34 -7.65 -15.40 2.54
C GLY A 34 -8.13 -14.15 3.27
N SER A 35 -7.39 -13.04 3.14
CA SER A 35 -7.76 -11.75 3.72
C SER A 35 -8.72 -10.94 2.84
N GLN A 36 -9.20 -11.50 1.73
CA GLN A 36 -10.10 -10.89 0.76
C GLN A 36 -9.59 -9.57 0.14
N SER A 37 -8.29 -9.31 0.28
CA SER A 37 -7.60 -8.15 -0.28
C SER A 37 -6.84 -8.54 -1.55
N THR A 38 -6.70 -7.60 -2.50
CA THR A 38 -5.92 -7.79 -3.72
C THR A 38 -4.42 -7.55 -3.54
N GLY A 39 -3.95 -7.22 -2.32
CA GLY A 39 -2.54 -6.89 -2.08
C GLY A 39 -1.59 -8.10 -2.08
N ALA A 40 -0.29 -7.82 -2.27
CA ALA A 40 0.79 -8.81 -2.37
C ALA A 40 0.81 -9.82 -1.21
N THR A 41 0.53 -9.42 0.03
CA THR A 41 0.51 -10.32 1.19
C THR A 41 -0.58 -11.39 1.09
N ASN A 42 -1.75 -11.08 0.51
CA ASN A 42 -2.79 -12.08 0.29
C ASN A 42 -2.39 -13.04 -0.83
N VAL A 43 -1.83 -12.51 -1.92
CA VAL A 43 -1.28 -13.33 -3.02
C VAL A 43 -0.19 -14.27 -2.51
N LEU A 44 0.70 -13.78 -1.63
CA LEU A 44 1.77 -14.60 -1.01
C LEU A 44 1.20 -15.80 -0.24
N ARG A 45 0.16 -15.59 0.54
CA ARG A 45 -0.49 -16.65 1.34
C ARG A 45 -1.18 -17.71 0.49
N LEU A 46 -1.70 -17.31 -0.66
CA LEU A 46 -2.49 -18.18 -1.55
C LEU A 46 -1.62 -18.86 -2.61
N LYS A 47 -0.65 -18.16 -3.20
CA LYS A 47 0.11 -18.59 -4.39
C LYS A 47 1.62 -18.59 -4.21
N GLY A 48 2.12 -18.05 -3.09
CA GLY A 48 3.56 -17.98 -2.82
C GLY A 48 4.26 -16.81 -3.51
N TRP A 49 5.61 -16.77 -3.35
CA TRP A 49 6.46 -15.64 -3.76
C TRP A 49 6.49 -15.38 -5.26
N ARG A 50 6.41 -16.39 -6.09
CA ARG A 50 6.44 -16.24 -7.56
C ARG A 50 5.36 -15.30 -8.08
N TYR A 51 4.20 -15.27 -7.42
CA TYR A 51 3.08 -14.40 -7.79
C TYR A 51 3.04 -13.12 -6.95
N ALA A 52 3.45 -13.19 -5.69
CA ALA A 52 3.39 -12.05 -4.79
C ALA A 52 4.43 -10.98 -5.11
N LEU A 53 5.64 -11.37 -5.54
CA LEU A 53 6.70 -10.42 -5.87
C LEU A 53 6.35 -9.52 -7.05
N PRO A 54 5.87 -10.02 -8.20
CA PRO A 54 5.39 -9.16 -9.27
C PRO A 54 4.28 -8.21 -8.83
N VAL A 55 3.33 -8.66 -8.00
CA VAL A 55 2.28 -7.78 -7.45
C VAL A 55 2.88 -6.66 -6.61
N LEU A 56 3.82 -6.98 -5.72
CA LEU A 56 4.49 -5.98 -4.89
C LEU A 56 5.24 -4.95 -5.74
N VAL A 57 6.02 -5.41 -6.71
CA VAL A 57 6.81 -4.54 -7.59
C VAL A 57 5.89 -3.62 -8.40
N ILE A 58 4.84 -4.15 -9.02
CA ILE A 58 3.89 -3.34 -9.80
C ILE A 58 3.18 -2.32 -8.89
N ASP A 59 2.76 -2.70 -7.68
CA ASP A 59 2.08 -1.81 -6.75
C ASP A 59 2.99 -0.68 -6.24
N VAL A 60 4.28 -0.95 -6.04
CA VAL A 60 5.28 0.07 -5.70
C VAL A 60 5.52 0.99 -6.89
N LEU A 61 5.77 0.43 -8.07
CA LEU A 61 6.11 1.22 -9.26
C LEU A 61 4.95 2.08 -9.76
N LYS A 62 3.70 1.57 -9.71
CA LYS A 62 2.54 2.37 -10.13
C LYS A 62 2.29 3.60 -9.25
N ALA A 63 2.92 3.65 -8.04
CA ALA A 63 2.91 4.83 -7.19
C ALA A 63 4.18 5.65 -7.33
N ALA A 64 5.35 5.01 -7.34
CA ALA A 64 6.64 5.70 -7.44
C ALA A 64 6.77 6.51 -8.74
N LEU A 65 6.40 5.91 -9.88
CA LEU A 65 6.55 6.56 -11.18
C LEU A 65 5.70 7.83 -11.33
N PRO A 66 4.38 7.84 -11.05
CA PRO A 66 3.58 9.04 -11.15
C PRO A 66 4.04 10.14 -10.18
N VAL A 67 4.45 9.78 -8.96
CA VAL A 67 4.96 10.74 -7.97
C VAL A 67 6.27 11.36 -8.44
N TRP A 68 7.20 10.55 -8.94
CA TRP A 68 8.45 11.02 -9.51
C TRP A 68 8.24 11.94 -10.71
N LEU A 69 7.36 11.56 -11.63
CA LEU A 69 7.00 12.38 -12.78
C LEU A 69 6.37 13.72 -12.36
N ALA A 70 5.50 13.71 -11.34
CA ALA A 70 4.87 14.92 -10.83
C ALA A 70 5.90 15.89 -10.23
N LEU A 71 6.88 15.38 -9.46
CA LEU A 71 7.99 16.20 -8.94
C LEU A 71 8.83 16.83 -10.05
N ARG A 72 9.06 16.08 -11.15
CA ARG A 72 9.83 16.58 -12.30
C ARG A 72 9.05 17.60 -13.13
N SER A 73 7.74 17.38 -13.29
CA SER A 73 6.89 18.25 -14.10
C SER A 73 6.48 19.54 -13.37
N PHE A 74 6.45 19.52 -12.04
CA PHE A 74 6.06 20.65 -11.20
C PHE A 74 7.07 20.92 -10.08
N PRO A 75 8.35 21.24 -10.40
CA PRO A 75 9.41 21.36 -9.38
C PRO A 75 9.15 22.48 -8.37
N ALA A 76 8.43 23.54 -8.78
CA ALA A 76 8.07 24.67 -7.93
C ALA A 76 6.82 24.41 -7.05
N ASP A 77 6.08 23.30 -7.27
CA ASP A 77 4.85 23.02 -6.54
C ASP A 77 4.75 21.53 -6.15
N ARG A 78 5.42 21.17 -5.08
CA ARG A 78 5.41 19.80 -4.52
C ARG A 78 4.02 19.30 -4.13
N ARG A 79 3.04 20.21 -3.94
CA ARG A 79 1.66 19.82 -3.58
C ARG A 79 0.99 18.99 -4.66
N VAL A 80 1.39 19.16 -5.93
CA VAL A 80 0.92 18.29 -7.02
C VAL A 80 1.35 16.84 -6.80
N ALA A 81 2.64 16.62 -6.46
CA ALA A 81 3.14 15.28 -6.16
C ALA A 81 2.47 14.68 -4.90
N PHE A 82 2.13 15.50 -3.90
CA PHE A 82 1.36 15.06 -2.73
C PHE A 82 -0.05 14.60 -3.12
N GLY A 83 -0.75 15.37 -3.96
CA GLY A 83 -2.05 14.99 -4.50
C GLY A 83 -1.99 13.70 -5.31
N VAL A 84 -0.98 13.57 -6.18
CA VAL A 84 -0.71 12.34 -6.96
C VAL A 84 -0.50 11.13 -6.03
N ALA A 85 0.35 11.26 -5.00
CA ALA A 85 0.63 10.19 -4.04
C ALA A 85 -0.65 9.73 -3.32
N LEU A 86 -1.46 10.67 -2.82
CA LEU A 86 -2.73 10.34 -2.17
C LEU A 86 -3.68 9.63 -3.12
N MET A 87 -3.83 10.14 -4.34
CA MET A 87 -4.79 9.57 -5.31
C MET A 87 -4.37 8.20 -5.82
N VAL A 88 -3.08 7.91 -6.00
CA VAL A 88 -2.61 6.55 -6.31
C VAL A 88 -2.95 5.57 -5.18
N VAL A 89 -2.75 5.98 -3.91
CA VAL A 89 -3.09 5.13 -2.76
C VAL A 89 -4.60 4.91 -2.68
N LEU A 90 -5.41 5.96 -2.88
CA LEU A 90 -6.88 5.85 -2.91
C LEU A 90 -7.33 4.95 -4.06
N GLY A 91 -6.78 5.10 -5.27
CA GLY A 91 -7.07 4.24 -6.40
C GLY A 91 -6.76 2.77 -6.12
N HIS A 92 -5.62 2.48 -5.49
CA HIS A 92 -5.27 1.10 -5.10
C HIS A 92 -6.21 0.53 -4.03
N CYS A 93 -6.64 1.35 -3.06
CA CYS A 93 -7.53 0.92 -1.98
C CYS A 93 -8.98 0.77 -2.45
N PHE A 94 -9.41 1.67 -3.34
CA PHE A 94 -10.78 1.77 -3.85
C PHE A 94 -10.79 1.81 -5.39
N PRO A 95 -10.33 0.76 -6.06
CA PRO A 95 -10.17 0.74 -7.52
C PRO A 95 -11.53 0.69 -8.22
N VAL A 96 -11.75 1.64 -9.13
CA VAL A 96 -12.99 1.71 -9.92
C VAL A 96 -13.20 0.47 -10.78
N PHE A 97 -12.14 -0.12 -11.32
CA PHE A 97 -12.20 -1.26 -12.23
C PHE A 97 -12.67 -2.58 -11.58
N ILE A 98 -12.68 -2.67 -10.26
CA ILE A 98 -13.13 -3.86 -9.52
C ILE A 98 -14.09 -3.51 -8.37
N VAL A 99 -14.96 -2.52 -8.64
CA VAL A 99 -16.07 -2.13 -7.75
C VAL A 99 -15.56 -1.73 -6.36
N PHE A 100 -14.51 -0.91 -6.30
CA PHE A 100 -13.93 -0.31 -5.10
C PHE A 100 -13.42 -1.30 -4.03
N LYS A 101 -13.24 -2.60 -4.37
CA LYS A 101 -12.74 -3.64 -3.48
C LYS A 101 -11.29 -3.99 -3.78
N GLY A 102 -10.36 -3.12 -3.38
CA GLY A 102 -8.94 -3.21 -3.70
C GLY A 102 -8.03 -3.72 -2.58
N GLY A 103 -6.78 -3.23 -2.61
CA GLY A 103 -5.74 -3.51 -1.62
C GLY A 103 -5.85 -2.67 -0.35
N LYS A 104 -4.72 -2.55 0.38
CA LYS A 104 -4.65 -1.84 1.66
C LYS A 104 -3.78 -0.58 1.64
N GLY A 105 -3.19 -0.25 0.52
CA GLY A 105 -2.42 0.97 0.36
C GLY A 105 -0.96 0.91 0.78
N VAL A 106 -0.49 -0.17 1.42
CA VAL A 106 0.86 -0.24 1.98
C VAL A 106 1.93 -0.19 0.88
N SER A 107 1.84 -1.04 -0.13
CA SER A 107 2.82 -1.08 -1.23
C SER A 107 2.85 0.21 -2.05
N THR A 108 1.68 0.83 -2.28
CA THR A 108 1.59 2.13 -2.96
C THR A 108 2.10 3.29 -2.10
N ALA A 109 1.86 3.26 -0.79
CA ALA A 109 2.47 4.20 0.14
C ALA A 109 4.00 4.07 0.15
N MET A 110 4.54 2.85 0.17
CA MET A 110 5.99 2.60 0.06
C MET A 110 6.58 3.25 -1.19
N GLY A 111 5.95 3.03 -2.36
CA GLY A 111 6.41 3.64 -3.62
C GLY A 111 6.38 5.17 -3.58
N SER A 112 5.31 5.77 -3.04
CA SER A 112 5.18 7.22 -2.90
C SER A 112 6.23 7.80 -1.94
N TYR A 113 6.38 7.19 -0.76
CA TYR A 113 7.30 7.67 0.29
C TYR A 113 8.76 7.54 -0.10
N ALA A 114 9.13 6.47 -0.82
CA ALA A 114 10.49 6.28 -1.34
C ALA A 114 10.94 7.45 -2.23
N ILE A 115 10.00 8.05 -2.99
CA ILE A 115 10.28 9.18 -3.87
C ILE A 115 10.20 10.53 -3.13
N LEU A 116 9.21 10.69 -2.23
CA LEU A 116 8.96 11.97 -1.54
C LEU A 116 9.98 12.26 -0.44
N ALA A 117 10.39 11.24 0.32
CA ALA A 117 11.33 11.36 1.42
C ALA A 117 12.03 10.01 1.71
N THR A 118 13.11 9.73 0.99
CA THR A 118 13.80 8.43 1.03
C THR A 118 14.29 8.07 2.44
N ILE A 119 14.90 9.01 3.18
CA ILE A 119 15.44 8.73 4.53
C ILE A 119 14.29 8.38 5.51
N PRO A 120 13.24 9.20 5.70
CA PRO A 120 12.08 8.83 6.51
C PRO A 120 11.43 7.51 6.08
N PHE A 121 11.38 7.24 4.78
CA PHE A 121 10.89 5.97 4.25
C PHE A 121 11.73 4.78 4.71
N LEU A 122 13.07 4.87 4.65
CA LEU A 122 13.97 3.80 5.09
C LEU A 122 13.81 3.50 6.59
N PHE A 123 13.65 4.51 7.44
CA PHE A 123 13.34 4.31 8.85
C PHE A 123 11.98 3.61 9.04
N SER A 124 10.94 4.03 8.29
CA SER A 124 9.64 3.37 8.34
C SER A 124 9.70 1.91 7.86
N LEU A 125 10.54 1.64 6.87
CA LEU A 125 10.79 0.28 6.38
C LEU A 125 11.51 -0.56 7.44
N ALA A 126 12.45 0.02 8.18
CA ALA A 126 13.12 -0.63 9.32
C ALA A 126 12.11 -0.94 10.44
N VAL A 127 11.20 -0.02 10.76
CA VAL A 127 10.08 -0.28 11.70
C VAL A 127 9.23 -1.45 11.21
N PHE A 128 8.85 -1.48 9.93
CA PHE A 128 8.10 -2.58 9.33
C PHE A 128 8.80 -3.92 9.52
N ALA A 129 10.07 -3.98 9.12
CA ALA A 129 10.88 -5.20 9.19
C ALA A 129 11.07 -5.67 10.65
N GLY A 130 11.42 -4.76 11.56
CA GLY A 130 11.62 -5.06 12.99
C GLY A 130 10.34 -5.60 13.66
N VAL A 131 9.20 -4.97 13.40
CA VAL A 131 7.91 -5.45 13.95
C VAL A 131 7.55 -6.84 13.41
N ILE A 132 7.79 -7.12 12.13
CA ILE A 132 7.53 -8.45 11.57
C ILE A 132 8.50 -9.48 12.13
N ALA A 133 9.78 -9.15 12.28
CA ALA A 133 10.77 -10.04 12.84
C ALA A 133 10.41 -10.50 14.26
N ILE A 134 9.90 -9.57 15.09
CA ILE A 134 9.55 -9.86 16.49
C ILE A 134 8.18 -10.53 16.59
N THR A 135 7.15 -9.97 15.91
CA THR A 135 5.74 -10.37 16.14
C THR A 135 5.21 -11.35 15.12
N ARG A 136 5.81 -11.39 13.94
CA ARG A 136 5.34 -12.10 12.73
C ARG A 136 4.00 -11.58 12.19
N TYR A 137 3.47 -10.44 12.67
CA TYR A 137 2.24 -9.84 12.17
C TYR A 137 2.53 -8.76 11.12
N VAL A 138 2.31 -9.09 9.83
CA VAL A 138 2.49 -8.15 8.72
C VAL A 138 1.58 -6.92 8.86
N SER A 139 0.33 -7.12 9.31
CA SER A 139 -0.63 -6.02 9.51
C SER A 139 -0.18 -5.02 10.59
N LEU A 140 0.38 -5.50 11.70
CA LEU A 140 0.93 -4.65 12.76
C LEU A 140 2.14 -3.87 12.24
N GLY A 141 3.06 -4.54 11.56
CA GLY A 141 4.20 -3.88 10.93
C GLY A 141 3.78 -2.78 9.94
N SER A 142 2.75 -3.07 9.10
CA SER A 142 2.22 -2.09 8.15
C SER A 142 1.63 -0.86 8.83
N LEU A 143 0.88 -1.03 9.91
CA LEU A 143 0.26 0.07 10.65
C LEU A 143 1.31 0.94 11.34
N LEU A 144 2.27 0.32 12.04
CA LEU A 144 3.33 1.04 12.75
C LEU A 144 4.28 1.75 11.77
N ALA A 145 4.65 1.12 10.66
CA ALA A 145 5.44 1.78 9.63
C ALA A 145 4.70 2.95 8.97
N ALA A 146 3.40 2.79 8.69
CA ALA A 146 2.60 3.87 8.10
C ALA A 146 2.43 5.06 9.06
N LEU A 147 2.38 4.82 10.38
CA LEU A 147 2.36 5.86 11.40
C LEU A 147 3.74 6.51 11.60
N SER A 148 4.81 5.73 11.57
CA SER A 148 6.16 6.26 11.81
C SER A 148 6.60 7.25 10.73
N PHE A 149 6.20 7.08 9.47
CA PHE A 149 6.59 7.97 8.38
C PHE A 149 6.22 9.45 8.64
N PRO A 150 4.95 9.83 8.87
CA PRO A 150 4.60 11.22 9.12
C PRO A 150 5.26 11.79 10.38
N LEU A 151 5.46 10.97 11.43
CA LEU A 151 6.14 11.40 12.65
C LEU A 151 7.61 11.73 12.38
N ILE A 152 8.32 10.83 11.67
CA ILE A 152 9.73 11.06 11.32
C ILE A 152 9.87 12.30 10.43
N VAL A 153 9.01 12.47 9.43
CA VAL A 153 9.00 13.64 8.55
C VAL A 153 8.82 14.93 9.35
N TYR A 154 7.90 14.94 10.29
CA TYR A 154 7.60 16.12 11.11
C TYR A 154 8.78 16.50 12.01
N PHE A 155 9.35 15.53 12.74
CA PHE A 155 10.41 15.80 13.72
C PHE A 155 11.79 15.98 13.09
N ASP A 156 12.08 15.29 11.98
CA ASP A 156 13.39 15.37 11.30
C ASP A 156 13.49 16.57 10.34
N ARG A 157 12.42 16.85 9.59
CA ARG A 157 12.44 17.83 8.50
C ARG A 157 11.60 19.08 8.72
N GLY A 158 10.71 19.07 9.69
CA GLY A 158 9.73 20.15 9.86
C GLY A 158 8.77 20.33 8.67
N ASP A 159 8.73 19.35 7.71
CA ASP A 159 7.85 19.41 6.53
C ASP A 159 6.43 19.04 6.93
N SER A 160 5.69 20.02 7.46
CA SER A 160 4.31 19.82 7.89
C SER A 160 3.39 19.36 6.74
N GLY A 161 3.61 19.84 5.50
CA GLY A 161 2.80 19.44 4.34
C GLY A 161 2.93 17.95 4.02
N LEU A 162 4.16 17.43 4.02
CA LEU A 162 4.42 16.01 3.81
C LEU A 162 3.97 15.16 5.00
N ALA A 163 4.09 15.67 6.24
CA ALA A 163 3.57 15.00 7.42
C ALA A 163 2.05 14.85 7.37
N TRP A 164 1.31 15.90 6.98
CA TRP A 164 -0.14 15.83 6.79
C TRP A 164 -0.56 14.84 5.70
N LEU A 165 0.17 14.81 4.56
CA LEU A 165 -0.02 13.76 3.55
C LEU A 165 0.17 12.37 4.16
N GLY A 166 1.25 12.17 4.92
CA GLY A 166 1.54 10.91 5.58
C GLY A 166 0.41 10.47 6.52
N LEU A 167 -0.13 11.40 7.31
CA LEU A 167 -1.29 11.14 8.19
C LEU A 167 -2.57 10.80 7.41
N ALA A 168 -2.83 11.49 6.29
CA ALA A 168 -3.96 11.17 5.43
C ALA A 168 -3.85 9.75 4.84
N ILE A 169 -2.69 9.38 4.34
CA ILE A 169 -2.41 8.02 3.83
C ILE A 169 -2.50 6.99 4.97
N PHE A 170 -1.98 7.30 6.16
CA PHE A 170 -2.11 6.44 7.34
C PHE A 170 -3.57 6.19 7.69
N ALA A 171 -4.42 7.22 7.71
CA ALA A 171 -5.85 7.08 7.97
C ALA A 171 -6.52 6.12 6.95
N VAL A 172 -6.21 6.25 5.66
CA VAL A 172 -6.69 5.32 4.63
C VAL A 172 -6.22 3.88 4.91
N ILE A 173 -4.95 3.70 5.28
CA ILE A 173 -4.39 2.39 5.60
C ILE A 173 -5.10 1.79 6.83
N VAL A 174 -5.34 2.56 7.89
CA VAL A 174 -6.07 2.12 9.10
C VAL A 174 -7.47 1.65 8.73
N LEU A 175 -8.22 2.43 7.95
CA LEU A 175 -9.56 2.05 7.48
C LEU A 175 -9.53 0.71 6.72
N ARG A 176 -8.54 0.53 5.85
CA ARG A 176 -8.37 -0.71 5.07
C ARG A 176 -7.84 -1.89 5.90
N HIS A 177 -7.34 -1.64 7.11
CA HIS A 177 -6.91 -2.66 8.07
C HIS A 177 -7.93 -2.96 9.17
N ALA A 178 -9.15 -2.40 9.15
CA ALA A 178 -10.14 -2.57 10.21
C ALA A 178 -10.35 -4.04 10.62
N GLY A 179 -10.52 -4.95 9.65
CA GLY A 179 -10.64 -6.38 9.93
C GLY A 179 -9.36 -7.04 10.49
N ASN A 180 -8.16 -6.51 10.15
CA ASN A 180 -6.90 -6.98 10.75
C ASN A 180 -6.77 -6.50 12.19
N ILE A 181 -7.13 -5.25 12.45
CA ILE A 181 -7.10 -4.65 13.79
C ILE A 181 -8.00 -5.46 14.73
N GLN A 182 -9.23 -5.78 14.30
CA GLN A 182 -10.13 -6.63 15.08
C GLN A 182 -9.53 -8.01 15.37
N ARG A 183 -8.84 -8.63 14.38
CA ARG A 183 -8.19 -9.94 14.58
C ARG A 183 -6.95 -9.85 15.48
N LEU A 184 -6.20 -8.74 15.42
CA LEU A 184 -5.07 -8.49 16.32
C LEU A 184 -5.55 -8.41 17.76
N PHE A 185 -6.58 -7.62 18.07
CA PHE A 185 -7.16 -7.53 19.41
C PHE A 185 -7.71 -8.86 19.92
N LYS A 186 -8.23 -9.71 19.04
CA LYS A 186 -8.75 -11.05 19.40
C LYS A 186 -7.67 -12.15 19.40
N GLY A 187 -6.39 -11.81 19.18
CA GLY A 187 -5.30 -12.80 19.08
C GLY A 187 -5.43 -13.77 17.90
N ARG A 188 -6.24 -13.46 16.89
CA ARG A 188 -6.58 -14.33 15.75
C ARG A 188 -5.96 -13.85 14.42
N GLU A 189 -5.08 -12.85 14.44
CA GLU A 189 -4.43 -12.37 13.21
C GLU A 189 -3.44 -13.39 12.68
N ARG A 190 -3.38 -13.52 11.35
CA ARG A 190 -2.52 -14.48 10.66
C ARG A 190 -1.06 -14.04 10.70
N LYS A 191 -0.17 -14.93 11.14
CA LYS A 191 1.27 -14.69 11.17
C LYS A 191 1.90 -14.82 9.77
N PHE A 192 3.02 -14.16 9.58
CA PHE A 192 3.84 -14.32 8.36
C PHE A 192 4.26 -15.78 8.19
N GLY A 193 4.19 -16.28 6.95
CA GLY A 193 4.49 -17.67 6.61
C GLY A 193 3.30 -18.65 6.70
N GLN A 194 2.17 -18.25 7.31
CA GLN A 194 0.96 -19.08 7.28
C GLN A 194 0.31 -19.05 5.89
N LYS A 195 0.23 -20.23 5.27
CA LYS A 195 -0.45 -20.44 3.98
C LYS A 195 -1.96 -20.58 4.18
N THR A 196 -2.74 -20.15 3.21
CA THR A 196 -4.19 -20.39 3.13
C THR A 196 -4.45 -21.32 1.95
N ARG A 197 -5.14 -22.41 2.16
CA ARG A 197 -5.55 -23.31 1.06
C ARG A 197 -6.68 -22.68 0.25
N ILE A 198 -6.60 -22.81 -1.06
CA ILE A 198 -7.70 -22.50 -1.98
C ILE A 198 -8.52 -23.79 -2.05
N GLU A 199 -9.73 -23.78 -1.49
CA GLU A 199 -10.62 -24.91 -1.64
C GLU A 199 -10.91 -25.14 -3.12
N LYS A 200 -10.68 -26.37 -3.57
CA LYS A 200 -11.07 -26.83 -4.90
C LYS A 200 -12.58 -27.03 -4.84
N GLY A 201 -13.35 -26.03 -5.27
CA GLY A 201 -14.76 -26.21 -5.60
C GLY A 201 -14.89 -26.79 -7.00
#